data_74b97cea25c46c778f057231b5a6a46e
#
_entry.id   74b97cea25c46c778f057231b5a6a46e
#
_cell.length_a   1.000
_cell.length_b   1.000
_cell.length_c   1.000
_cell.angle_alpha   90.00
_cell.angle_beta   90.00
_cell.angle_gamma   90.00
#
_symmetry.space_group_name_H-M   'P 1'
#
loop_
_entity.id
_entity.type
_entity.pdbx_description
1 polymer ?
#
loop_
_entity_poly.entity_id
_entity_poly.type
_entity_poly.pdbx_seq_one_letter_code
_entity_poly.pdbx_strand_id
1 'polypeptide(L)'
;MKKTLLITYFTFMITVVLSQTGFTVYPASASMDITDPNQGEYVSHGYVVNTSDAEITLRWIKQVQSKPNAAAAAICDNVLCYDPSVHESEFSIAKGDSANFDFHYYPNGAAGPAVYRVLVEEAGNKSNKADVTFTMNEIKTSAFGMIGMEEVRVYPNPATEYFSVDGVDHLKEVIVYNLVGQEVKRFKASLKAKYDVSELIRGLYLVRLVDKQEKVIKTVRLSKR
;
A
#
# COMPACT_ATOMS: atom_id res chain seq x y z
N MET A 1 20.34 36.39 -63.47
CA MET A 1 21.11 35.91 -62.30
C MET A 1 20.11 35.49 -61.21
N LYS A 2 19.83 34.18 -61.05
CA LYS A 2 18.93 33.66 -60.01
C LYS A 2 19.79 33.31 -58.77
N LYS A 3 19.54 34.01 -57.65
CA LYS A 3 20.16 33.70 -56.39
C LYS A 3 19.38 32.57 -55.70
N THR A 4 19.99 31.39 -55.59
CA THR A 4 19.45 30.25 -54.84
C THR A 4 19.79 30.46 -53.37
N LEU A 5 18.77 30.61 -52.51
CA LEU A 5 18.92 30.70 -51.08
C LEU A 5 18.95 29.28 -50.48
N LEU A 6 20.11 28.88 -49.96
CA LEU A 6 20.28 27.57 -49.30
C LEU A 6 19.83 27.74 -47.83
N ILE A 7 18.70 27.17 -47.48
CA ILE A 7 18.22 27.09 -46.07
C ILE A 7 18.78 25.82 -45.45
N THR A 8 19.80 25.95 -44.59
CA THR A 8 20.31 24.86 -43.79
C THR A 8 19.39 24.66 -42.58
N TYR A 9 18.66 23.53 -42.61
CA TYR A 9 17.93 23.06 -41.42
C TYR A 9 18.89 22.49 -40.41
N PHE A 10 19.07 23.16 -39.26
CA PHE A 10 19.81 22.66 -38.11
C PHE A 10 18.83 21.86 -37.22
N THR A 11 18.82 20.53 -37.40
CA THR A 11 18.04 19.64 -36.54
C THR A 11 18.71 19.55 -35.17
N PHE A 12 18.11 20.20 -34.18
CA PHE A 12 18.50 20.09 -32.79
C PHE A 12 18.03 18.73 -32.24
N MET A 13 18.92 17.74 -32.19
CA MET A 13 18.67 16.48 -31.51
C MET A 13 18.64 16.73 -30.00
N ILE A 14 17.44 16.73 -29.42
CA ILE A 14 17.28 16.69 -27.96
C ILE A 14 17.58 15.26 -27.53
N THR A 15 18.79 15.02 -27.02
CA THR A 15 19.11 13.81 -26.28
C THR A 15 18.45 13.89 -24.92
N VAL A 16 17.36 13.14 -24.73
CA VAL A 16 16.80 12.88 -23.40
C VAL A 16 17.78 11.97 -22.68
N VAL A 17 18.62 12.51 -21.82
CA VAL A 17 19.42 11.75 -20.88
C VAL A 17 18.43 11.21 -19.83
N LEU A 18 18.00 9.96 -19.97
CA LEU A 18 17.39 9.21 -18.89
C LEU A 18 18.48 9.03 -17.83
N SER A 19 18.35 9.73 -16.72
CA SER A 19 19.18 9.49 -15.54
C SER A 19 18.90 8.05 -15.08
N GLN A 20 19.75 7.12 -15.47
CA GLN A 20 19.76 5.79 -14.88
C GLN A 20 20.39 5.94 -13.50
N THR A 21 19.65 5.53 -12.47
CA THR A 21 20.23 5.36 -11.15
C THR A 21 21.31 4.29 -11.24
N GLY A 22 22.50 4.53 -10.68
CA GLY A 22 23.63 3.59 -10.72
C GLY A 22 23.40 2.34 -9.87
N PHE A 23 22.23 2.17 -9.26
CA PHE A 23 21.84 0.98 -8.50
C PHE A 23 20.33 0.78 -8.51
N THR A 24 19.90 -0.43 -8.13
CA THR A 24 18.48 -0.79 -7.99
C THR A 24 18.28 -1.56 -6.68
N VAL A 25 17.24 -1.25 -5.94
CA VAL A 25 16.87 -1.93 -4.68
C VAL A 25 15.67 -2.83 -4.91
N TYR A 26 15.73 -4.05 -4.41
CA TYR A 26 14.66 -5.04 -4.46
C TYR A 26 14.34 -5.57 -3.05
N PRO A 27 13.04 -5.68 -2.69
CA PRO A 27 11.90 -5.12 -3.40
C PRO A 27 11.85 -3.58 -3.27
N ALA A 28 11.18 -2.89 -4.19
CA ALA A 28 10.93 -1.45 -4.09
C ALA A 28 9.92 -1.12 -2.98
N SER A 29 9.12 -2.09 -2.56
CA SER A 29 8.26 -2.05 -1.39
C SER A 29 7.92 -3.47 -0.93
N ALA A 30 7.68 -3.66 0.36
CA ALA A 30 7.24 -4.94 0.91
C ALA A 30 6.12 -4.76 1.94
N SER A 31 5.19 -5.72 1.97
CA SER A 31 4.15 -5.81 2.98
C SER A 31 4.25 -7.15 3.70
N MET A 32 4.18 -7.13 5.04
CA MET A 32 4.25 -8.32 5.89
C MET A 32 3.03 -8.40 6.79
N ASP A 33 2.37 -9.55 6.82
CA ASP A 33 1.29 -9.83 7.76
C ASP A 33 1.89 -10.40 9.05
N ILE A 34 1.79 -9.65 10.14
CA ILE A 34 2.26 -10.05 11.47
C ILE A 34 1.14 -10.85 12.13
N THR A 35 1.21 -12.16 12.00
CA THR A 35 0.16 -13.08 12.48
C THR A 35 0.28 -13.39 13.97
N ASP A 36 1.50 -13.35 14.51
CA ASP A 36 1.77 -13.52 15.94
C ASP A 36 2.72 -12.43 16.43
N PRO A 37 2.25 -11.46 17.22
CA PRO A 37 3.10 -10.40 17.75
C PRO A 37 4.15 -10.91 18.79
N ASN A 38 4.03 -12.14 19.29
CA ASN A 38 5.00 -12.75 20.17
C ASN A 38 6.08 -13.55 19.41
N GLN A 39 5.94 -13.74 18.11
CA GLN A 39 7.01 -14.25 17.26
C GLN A 39 8.20 -13.30 17.34
N GLY A 40 9.41 -13.83 17.54
CA GLY A 40 10.58 -13.01 17.76
C GLY A 40 10.92 -12.08 16.62
N GLU A 41 10.70 -12.50 15.37
CA GLU A 41 11.15 -11.79 14.18
C GLU A 41 10.32 -12.13 12.93
N TYR A 42 10.15 -11.13 12.08
CA TYR A 42 9.64 -11.25 10.70
C TYR A 42 10.66 -10.61 9.75
N VAL A 43 10.98 -11.30 8.66
CA VAL A 43 12.02 -10.84 7.72
C VAL A 43 11.45 -10.63 6.33
N SER A 44 11.77 -9.49 5.75
CA SER A 44 11.60 -9.23 4.32
C SER A 44 12.98 -9.28 3.67
N HIS A 45 13.24 -10.36 2.93
CA HIS A 45 14.50 -10.50 2.19
C HIS A 45 14.55 -9.55 1.01
N GLY A 46 15.72 -8.94 0.81
CA GLY A 46 15.97 -7.99 -0.25
C GLY A 46 17.43 -7.98 -0.69
N TYR A 47 17.70 -7.23 -1.73
CA TYR A 47 19.05 -7.02 -2.24
C TYR A 47 19.16 -5.71 -3.01
N VAL A 48 20.37 -5.19 -3.08
CA VAL A 48 20.72 -4.02 -3.89
C VAL A 48 21.67 -4.46 -4.98
N VAL A 49 21.40 -4.08 -6.23
CA VAL A 49 22.26 -4.37 -7.38
C VAL A 49 22.96 -3.10 -7.81
N ASN A 50 24.28 -3.15 -7.92
CA ASN A 50 25.07 -2.09 -8.57
C ASN A 50 25.00 -2.24 -10.09
N THR A 51 24.31 -1.32 -10.75
CA THR A 51 24.16 -1.27 -12.22
C THR A 51 25.12 -0.25 -12.87
N SER A 52 26.03 0.34 -12.09
CA SER A 52 27.02 1.30 -12.58
C SER A 52 28.28 0.61 -13.14
N ASP A 53 29.13 1.40 -13.76
CA ASP A 53 30.39 0.92 -14.33
C ASP A 53 31.57 0.88 -13.35
N ALA A 54 31.35 1.21 -12.06
CA ALA A 54 32.35 1.24 -11.01
C ALA A 54 31.79 0.70 -9.69
N GLU A 55 32.67 0.48 -8.71
CA GLU A 55 32.25 0.29 -7.32
C GLU A 55 31.49 1.51 -6.83
N ILE A 56 30.38 1.31 -6.10
CA ILE A 56 29.60 2.37 -5.47
C ILE A 56 29.53 2.16 -3.97
N THR A 57 29.57 3.27 -3.23
CA THR A 57 29.25 3.28 -1.80
C THR A 57 27.85 3.87 -1.62
N LEU A 58 26.97 3.13 -0.94
CA LEU A 58 25.61 3.49 -0.66
C LEU A 58 25.44 3.74 0.83
N ARG A 59 24.54 4.65 1.17
CA ARG A 59 24.08 4.89 2.54
C ARG A 59 22.61 4.57 2.62
N TRP A 60 22.21 3.78 3.60
CA TRP A 60 20.80 3.61 3.92
C TRP A 60 20.41 4.43 5.16
N ILE A 61 19.20 4.96 5.14
CA ILE A 61 18.62 5.75 6.24
C ILE A 61 17.24 5.19 6.56
N LYS A 62 17.10 4.58 7.73
CA LYS A 62 15.85 4.02 8.22
C LYS A 62 15.02 5.07 8.93
N GLN A 63 13.81 5.32 8.45
CA GLN A 63 12.85 6.27 8.98
C GLN A 63 11.60 5.55 9.47
N VAL A 64 11.24 5.78 10.73
CA VAL A 64 9.99 5.28 11.31
C VAL A 64 8.88 6.27 10.97
N GLN A 65 7.89 5.84 10.17
CA GLN A 65 6.71 6.65 9.88
C GLN A 65 5.63 6.44 10.95
N SER A 66 5.38 5.18 11.28
CA SER A 66 4.48 4.77 12.37
C SER A 66 4.84 3.38 12.85
N LYS A 67 4.63 3.10 14.14
CA LYS A 67 4.77 1.75 14.72
C LYS A 67 4.12 1.66 16.09
N PRO A 68 3.73 0.45 16.56
CA PRO A 68 3.44 0.21 17.98
C PRO A 68 4.67 0.52 18.84
N ASN A 69 4.45 1.01 20.07
CA ASN A 69 5.55 1.50 20.93
C ASN A 69 6.68 0.49 21.13
N ALA A 70 6.35 -0.78 21.41
CA ALA A 70 7.35 -1.82 21.66
C ALA A 70 8.02 -2.36 20.39
N ALA A 71 7.38 -2.20 19.22
CA ALA A 71 7.92 -2.73 17.98
C ALA A 71 9.21 -2.02 17.56
N ALA A 72 10.11 -2.77 16.92
CA ALA A 72 11.40 -2.30 16.43
C ALA A 72 11.69 -2.86 15.03
N ALA A 73 12.66 -2.30 14.33
CA ALA A 73 13.13 -2.84 13.07
C ALA A 73 14.63 -2.61 12.87
N ALA A 74 15.28 -3.57 12.24
CA ALA A 74 16.70 -3.53 11.88
C ALA A 74 16.88 -3.67 10.36
N ILE A 75 18.02 -3.24 9.88
CA ILE A 75 18.51 -3.51 8.52
C ILE A 75 19.70 -4.45 8.64
N CYS A 76 19.76 -5.44 7.75
CA CYS A 76 20.94 -6.24 7.50
C CYS A 76 21.43 -5.96 6.08
N ASP A 77 22.65 -5.49 5.92
CA ASP A 77 23.32 -5.34 4.63
C ASP A 77 24.44 -6.38 4.46
N ASN A 78 25.28 -6.24 3.45
CA ASN A 78 26.40 -7.17 3.23
C ASN A 78 27.55 -7.03 4.25
N VAL A 79 27.47 -6.09 5.17
CA VAL A 79 28.47 -5.89 6.24
C VAL A 79 28.05 -6.61 7.50
N LEU A 80 26.82 -6.28 7.99
CA LEU A 80 26.26 -6.93 9.19
C LEU A 80 24.74 -6.66 9.34
N CYS A 81 24.13 -7.34 10.33
CA CYS A 81 22.81 -6.98 10.84
C CYS A 81 22.95 -5.98 11.96
N TYR A 82 22.37 -4.81 11.79
CA TYR A 82 22.51 -3.69 12.73
C TYR A 82 21.51 -3.80 13.87
N ASP A 83 21.87 -3.25 15.04
CA ASP A 83 20.92 -3.08 16.13
C ASP A 83 19.73 -2.19 15.71
N PRO A 84 18.50 -2.48 16.18
CA PRO A 84 17.32 -1.66 15.84
C PRO A 84 17.44 -0.16 16.14
N SER A 85 18.35 0.25 17.05
CA SER A 85 18.62 1.66 17.34
C SER A 85 19.45 2.37 16.26
N VAL A 86 20.13 1.61 15.37
CA VAL A 86 20.90 2.19 14.27
C VAL A 86 19.94 2.67 13.18
N HIS A 87 20.06 3.94 12.81
CA HIS A 87 19.18 4.57 11.84
C HIS A 87 19.80 4.76 10.46
N GLU A 88 21.12 4.70 10.35
CA GLU A 88 21.85 4.82 9.09
C GLU A 88 23.18 4.08 9.14
N SER A 89 23.63 3.60 7.98
CA SER A 89 24.98 3.06 7.78
C SER A 89 25.36 3.12 6.30
N GLU A 90 26.62 2.83 6.00
CA GLU A 90 27.17 2.79 4.65
C GLU A 90 27.69 1.38 4.32
N PHE A 91 27.58 0.99 3.05
CA PHE A 91 28.11 -0.25 2.50
C PHE A 91 28.53 -0.06 1.05
N SER A 92 29.44 -0.88 0.56
CA SER A 92 29.94 -0.79 -0.82
C SER A 92 29.57 -2.03 -1.60
N ILE A 93 29.33 -1.85 -2.91
CA ILE A 93 29.02 -2.93 -3.85
C ILE A 93 29.94 -2.78 -5.06
N ALA A 94 30.69 -3.82 -5.40
CA ALA A 94 31.53 -3.84 -6.58
C ALA A 94 30.70 -3.70 -7.87
N LYS A 95 31.34 -3.27 -8.96
CA LYS A 95 30.70 -3.13 -10.28
C LYS A 95 29.97 -4.40 -10.69
N GLY A 96 28.67 -4.27 -11.00
CA GLY A 96 27.82 -5.37 -11.51
C GLY A 96 27.48 -6.44 -10.47
N ASP A 97 27.85 -6.24 -9.21
CA ASP A 97 27.56 -7.15 -8.12
C ASP A 97 26.28 -6.77 -7.38
N SER A 98 25.89 -7.59 -6.41
CA SER A 98 24.74 -7.36 -5.55
C SER A 98 25.09 -7.55 -4.07
N ALA A 99 24.42 -6.81 -3.23
CA ALA A 99 24.52 -6.88 -1.77
C ALA A 99 23.21 -7.32 -1.15
N ASN A 100 23.25 -8.14 -0.11
CA ASN A 100 22.09 -8.43 0.73
C ASN A 100 21.55 -7.13 1.34
N PHE A 101 20.22 -7.02 1.46
CA PHE A 101 19.57 -5.86 2.06
C PHE A 101 18.24 -6.25 2.66
N ASP A 102 18.29 -6.95 3.83
CA ASP A 102 17.11 -7.48 4.51
C ASP A 102 16.55 -6.47 5.51
N PHE A 103 15.24 -6.47 5.62
CA PHE A 103 14.51 -5.71 6.64
C PHE A 103 13.95 -6.68 7.68
N HIS A 104 14.35 -6.53 8.92
CA HIS A 104 13.94 -7.32 10.06
C HIS A 104 12.97 -6.54 10.94
N TYR A 105 11.80 -7.10 11.22
CA TYR A 105 10.81 -6.49 12.08
C TYR A 105 10.59 -7.32 13.33
N TYR A 106 10.62 -6.68 14.48
CA TYR A 106 10.44 -7.25 15.82
C TYR A 106 9.17 -6.68 16.44
N PRO A 107 8.06 -7.44 16.50
CA PRO A 107 6.80 -6.94 17.09
C PRO A 107 6.91 -6.73 18.60
N ASN A 108 7.73 -7.52 19.31
CA ASN A 108 7.95 -7.46 20.75
C ASN A 108 6.63 -7.49 21.55
N GLY A 109 5.69 -8.37 21.18
CA GLY A 109 4.38 -8.50 21.79
C GLY A 109 3.37 -7.43 21.40
N ALA A 110 3.73 -6.44 20.58
CA ALA A 110 2.86 -5.36 20.20
C ALA A 110 2.16 -5.63 18.87
N ALA A 111 0.83 -5.74 18.89
CA ALA A 111 0.01 -5.82 17.69
C ALA A 111 -0.29 -4.43 17.12
N GLY A 112 -0.46 -4.35 15.81
CA GLY A 112 -0.87 -3.12 15.12
C GLY A 112 -0.07 -2.85 13.85
N PRO A 113 -0.49 -1.86 13.06
CA PRO A 113 0.20 -1.49 11.84
C PRO A 113 1.52 -0.78 12.12
N ALA A 114 2.50 -1.00 11.24
CA ALA A 114 3.73 -0.22 11.25
C ALA A 114 4.14 0.11 9.81
N VAL A 115 4.78 1.25 9.64
CA VAL A 115 5.32 1.71 8.36
C VAL A 115 6.73 2.26 8.58
N TYR A 116 7.66 1.69 7.86
CA TYR A 116 9.05 2.17 7.80
C TYR A 116 9.39 2.55 6.35
N ARG A 117 10.15 3.60 6.21
CA ARG A 117 10.75 4.02 4.95
C ARG A 117 12.25 3.88 5.07
N VAL A 118 12.88 3.24 4.10
CA VAL A 118 14.34 3.17 4.01
C VAL A 118 14.77 3.90 2.73
N LEU A 119 15.43 5.02 2.92
CA LEU A 119 16.07 5.74 1.84
C LEU A 119 17.45 5.13 1.62
N VAL A 120 17.75 4.72 0.39
CA VAL A 120 19.08 4.29 -0.03
C VAL A 120 19.60 5.34 -1.01
N GLU A 121 20.75 5.92 -0.73
CA GLU A 121 21.36 6.97 -1.57
C GLU A 121 22.84 6.69 -1.82
N GLU A 122 23.36 7.15 -2.94
CA GLU A 122 24.78 7.05 -3.23
C GLU A 122 25.56 8.07 -2.40
N ALA A 123 26.63 7.62 -1.73
CA ALA A 123 27.49 8.49 -0.96
C ALA A 123 28.12 9.55 -1.88
N GLY A 124 27.91 10.82 -1.53
CA GLY A 124 28.39 11.96 -2.35
C GLY A 124 27.46 12.38 -3.49
N ASN A 125 26.40 11.61 -3.82
CA ASN A 125 25.43 11.96 -4.84
C ASN A 125 23.98 11.70 -4.40
N LYS A 126 23.43 12.57 -3.59
CA LYS A 126 22.07 12.46 -3.02
C LYS A 126 20.92 12.50 -4.05
N SER A 127 21.23 12.84 -5.31
CA SER A 127 20.25 12.78 -6.39
C SER A 127 20.03 11.35 -6.87
N ASN A 128 21.04 10.47 -6.70
CA ASN A 128 20.96 9.04 -6.99
C ASN A 128 20.47 8.31 -5.74
N LYS A 129 19.17 8.01 -5.69
CA LYS A 129 18.52 7.43 -4.52
C LYS A 129 17.34 6.55 -4.88
N ALA A 130 17.03 5.62 -4.01
CA ALA A 130 15.84 4.80 -4.03
C ALA A 130 15.12 4.87 -2.68
N ASP A 131 13.80 4.81 -2.71
CA ASP A 131 12.95 4.76 -1.53
C ASP A 131 12.30 3.39 -1.45
N VAL A 132 12.47 2.70 -0.33
CA VAL A 132 11.81 1.43 -0.05
C VAL A 132 10.86 1.61 1.12
N THR A 133 9.60 1.19 0.95
CA THR A 133 8.60 1.23 2.02
C THR A 133 8.29 -0.19 2.48
N PHE A 134 8.40 -0.41 3.79
CA PHE A 134 8.02 -1.64 4.48
C PHE A 134 6.77 -1.37 5.31
N THR A 135 5.72 -2.16 5.05
CA THR A 135 4.44 -2.02 5.74
C THR A 135 4.11 -3.32 6.47
N MET A 136 3.87 -3.26 7.76
CA MET A 136 3.43 -4.38 8.59
C MET A 136 1.98 -4.22 8.94
N ASN A 137 1.21 -5.31 8.83
CA ASN A 137 -0.24 -5.31 9.08
C ASN A 137 -0.91 -4.14 8.38
N GLU A 138 -0.58 -3.96 7.10
CA GLU A 138 -1.18 -2.90 6.31
C GLU A 138 -2.69 -2.90 6.54
N ILE A 139 -3.21 -1.82 7.09
CA ILE A 139 -4.64 -1.58 7.04
C ILE A 139 -4.91 -1.35 5.55
N LYS A 140 -5.23 -2.44 4.85
CA LYS A 140 -5.72 -2.33 3.48
C LYS A 140 -6.97 -1.48 3.55
N THR A 141 -6.79 -0.18 3.45
CA THR A 141 -7.86 0.76 3.12
C THR A 141 -8.19 0.59 1.64
N SER A 142 -8.64 -0.62 1.26
CA SER A 142 -9.74 -0.65 0.31
C SER A 142 -10.80 0.20 1.00
N ALA A 143 -11.22 1.30 0.42
CA ALA A 143 -12.18 2.22 1.00
C ALA A 143 -13.18 1.43 1.87
N PHE A 144 -13.08 1.55 3.22
CA PHE A 144 -13.74 0.71 4.22
C PHE A 144 -13.17 -0.73 4.37
N GLY A 145 -12.01 -0.87 5.02
CA GLY A 145 -11.45 -2.15 5.47
C GLY A 145 -11.89 -2.48 6.89
N MET A 146 -12.39 -3.68 7.09
CA MET A 146 -12.81 -4.20 8.40
C MET A 146 -11.87 -5.32 8.86
N ILE A 147 -11.40 -5.18 10.08
CA ILE A 147 -10.68 -6.23 10.82
C ILE A 147 -11.68 -7.34 11.17
N GLY A 148 -11.42 -8.56 10.70
CA GLY A 148 -12.03 -9.79 11.23
C GLY A 148 -13.53 -9.94 11.03
N MET A 149 -14.05 -9.81 9.81
CA MET A 149 -15.44 -10.18 9.52
C MET A 149 -15.52 -11.12 8.33
N GLU A 150 -16.36 -12.15 8.46
CA GLU A 150 -16.83 -12.96 7.35
C GLU A 150 -17.15 -12.08 6.15
N GLU A 151 -16.91 -12.60 4.95
CA GLU A 151 -17.08 -11.85 3.69
C GLU A 151 -18.52 -11.37 3.54
N VAL A 152 -18.79 -10.14 3.99
CA VAL A 152 -20.12 -9.55 3.89
C VAL A 152 -20.46 -9.32 2.42
N ARG A 153 -21.52 -9.98 1.96
CA ARG A 153 -22.00 -9.91 0.59
C ARG A 153 -23.36 -9.25 0.50
N VAL A 154 -23.51 -8.37 -0.48
CA VAL A 154 -24.79 -7.78 -0.88
C VAL A 154 -25.15 -8.33 -2.25
N TYR A 155 -26.25 -9.06 -2.34
CA TYR A 155 -26.64 -9.76 -3.58
C TYR A 155 -28.17 -9.82 -3.76
N PRO A 156 -28.66 -9.92 -4.99
CA PRO A 156 -27.89 -9.72 -6.22
C PRO A 156 -27.37 -8.30 -6.36
N ASN A 157 -26.21 -8.17 -6.99
CA ASN A 157 -25.66 -6.89 -7.38
C ASN A 157 -25.09 -7.00 -8.81
N PRO A 158 -25.76 -6.44 -9.82
CA PRO A 158 -26.87 -5.50 -9.78
C PRO A 158 -28.20 -6.04 -9.26
N ALA A 159 -28.95 -5.19 -8.53
CA ALA A 159 -30.29 -5.47 -8.02
C ALA A 159 -31.38 -4.91 -8.94
N THR A 160 -32.51 -5.64 -9.06
CA THR A 160 -33.73 -5.17 -9.75
C THR A 160 -34.81 -4.75 -8.76
N GLU A 161 -35.34 -5.65 -7.98
CA GLU A 161 -36.42 -5.40 -7.05
C GLU A 161 -35.92 -5.36 -5.60
N TYR A 162 -35.00 -6.23 -5.24
CA TYR A 162 -34.47 -6.35 -3.88
C TYR A 162 -32.99 -6.74 -3.89
N PHE A 163 -32.37 -6.61 -2.74
CA PHE A 163 -31.09 -7.21 -2.41
C PHE A 163 -31.16 -7.87 -1.03
N SER A 164 -30.23 -8.76 -0.74
CA SER A 164 -30.03 -9.42 0.55
C SER A 164 -28.60 -9.15 1.03
N VAL A 165 -28.39 -9.31 2.34
CA VAL A 165 -27.08 -9.22 2.97
C VAL A 165 -26.75 -10.57 3.61
N ASP A 166 -25.55 -11.07 3.37
CA ASP A 166 -25.00 -12.29 3.95
C ASP A 166 -23.67 -12.03 4.64
N GLY A 167 -23.25 -12.91 5.56
CA GLY A 167 -21.98 -12.80 6.28
C GLY A 167 -22.00 -11.83 7.47
N VAL A 168 -23.19 -11.49 8.05
CA VAL A 168 -23.28 -10.66 9.28
C VAL A 168 -24.48 -11.05 10.13
N ASP A 169 -24.24 -11.62 11.29
CA ASP A 169 -25.31 -12.07 12.21
C ASP A 169 -25.81 -11.00 13.20
N HIS A 170 -25.11 -9.90 13.35
CA HIS A 170 -25.40 -8.88 14.37
C HIS A 170 -25.79 -7.51 13.81
N LEU A 171 -26.29 -7.48 12.57
CA LEU A 171 -26.84 -6.28 11.95
C LEU A 171 -28.06 -5.74 12.75
N LYS A 172 -28.09 -4.42 12.90
CA LYS A 172 -29.24 -3.65 13.39
C LYS A 172 -30.03 -3.07 12.23
N GLU A 173 -29.32 -2.38 11.33
CA GLU A 173 -29.93 -1.62 10.24
C GLU A 173 -29.16 -1.75 8.92
N VAL A 174 -29.90 -1.65 7.83
CA VAL A 174 -29.39 -1.55 6.47
C VAL A 174 -29.90 -0.25 5.88
N ILE A 175 -29.02 0.69 5.54
CA ILE A 175 -29.36 2.03 5.10
C ILE A 175 -28.82 2.23 3.68
N VAL A 176 -29.68 2.71 2.78
CA VAL A 176 -29.31 2.97 1.38
C VAL A 176 -29.20 4.47 1.17
N TYR A 177 -28.07 4.89 0.61
CA TYR A 177 -27.76 6.28 0.26
C TYR A 177 -27.60 6.43 -1.24
N ASN A 178 -27.99 7.58 -1.79
CA ASN A 178 -27.58 7.98 -3.12
C ASN A 178 -26.11 8.49 -3.12
N LEU A 179 -25.55 8.79 -4.30
CA LEU A 179 -24.16 9.23 -4.44
C LEU A 179 -23.87 10.62 -3.84
N VAL A 180 -24.91 11.44 -3.58
CA VAL A 180 -24.74 12.72 -2.88
C VAL A 180 -24.85 12.59 -1.36
N GLY A 181 -24.95 11.34 -0.85
CA GLY A 181 -24.98 11.05 0.59
C GLY A 181 -26.35 11.20 1.24
N GLN A 182 -27.42 11.39 0.49
CA GLN A 182 -28.77 11.44 1.01
C GLN A 182 -29.30 10.02 1.24
N GLU A 183 -29.87 9.77 2.42
CA GLU A 183 -30.57 8.53 2.75
C GLU A 183 -31.86 8.42 1.90
N VAL A 184 -32.01 7.30 1.18
CA VAL A 184 -33.15 7.01 0.32
C VAL A 184 -34.02 5.87 0.80
N LYS A 185 -33.45 4.92 1.55
CA LYS A 185 -34.17 3.81 2.20
C LYS A 185 -33.46 3.42 3.50
N ARG A 186 -34.24 2.96 4.47
CA ARG A 186 -33.74 2.39 5.73
C ARG A 186 -34.54 1.15 6.08
N PHE A 187 -33.86 0.09 6.45
CA PHE A 187 -34.46 -1.19 6.80
C PHE A 187 -33.93 -1.64 8.16
N LYS A 188 -34.81 -2.22 8.97
CA LYS A 188 -34.41 -3.01 10.14
C LYS A 188 -33.80 -4.33 9.64
N ALA A 189 -32.62 -4.67 10.12
CA ALA A 189 -31.97 -5.90 9.70
C ALA A 189 -32.69 -7.14 10.22
N SER A 190 -32.76 -8.16 9.37
CA SER A 190 -33.27 -9.48 9.72
C SER A 190 -32.51 -10.56 8.93
N LEU A 191 -32.35 -11.73 9.50
CA LEU A 191 -31.68 -12.86 8.86
C LEU A 191 -32.38 -13.24 7.54
N LYS A 192 -31.61 -13.37 6.48
CA LYS A 192 -32.09 -13.71 5.13
C LYS A 192 -33.17 -12.76 4.57
N ALA A 193 -33.24 -11.53 5.08
CA ALA A 193 -34.17 -10.54 4.59
C ALA A 193 -33.92 -10.14 3.15
N LYS A 194 -35.01 -9.85 2.43
CA LYS A 194 -34.97 -9.16 1.14
C LYS A 194 -35.32 -7.69 1.36
N TYR A 195 -34.39 -6.82 1.03
CA TYR A 195 -34.52 -5.36 1.19
C TYR A 195 -35.00 -4.77 -0.14
N ASP A 196 -36.26 -4.32 -0.15
CA ASP A 196 -36.93 -3.85 -1.36
C ASP A 196 -36.37 -2.49 -1.83
N VAL A 197 -35.91 -2.46 -3.06
CA VAL A 197 -35.41 -1.29 -3.77
C VAL A 197 -36.09 -1.08 -5.11
N SER A 198 -37.25 -1.71 -5.34
CA SER A 198 -38.02 -1.64 -6.61
C SER A 198 -38.32 -0.22 -7.04
N GLU A 199 -38.66 0.67 -6.09
CA GLU A 199 -38.98 2.09 -6.33
C GLU A 199 -37.77 2.98 -6.62
N LEU A 200 -36.55 2.50 -6.36
CA LEU A 200 -35.35 3.29 -6.61
C LEU A 200 -35.08 3.40 -8.11
N ILE A 201 -34.69 4.60 -8.54
CA ILE A 201 -34.30 4.87 -9.92
C ILE A 201 -33.02 4.07 -10.26
N ARG A 202 -32.88 3.65 -11.51
CA ARG A 202 -31.65 3.00 -12.00
C ARG A 202 -30.43 3.87 -11.70
N GLY A 203 -29.38 3.27 -11.13
CA GLY A 203 -28.17 4.00 -10.77
C GLY A 203 -27.32 3.30 -9.74
N LEU A 204 -26.33 4.02 -9.21
CA LEU A 204 -25.45 3.56 -8.13
C LEU A 204 -25.92 4.10 -6.79
N TYR A 205 -25.86 3.23 -5.79
CA TYR A 205 -26.21 3.50 -4.41
C TYR A 205 -25.13 2.97 -3.47
N LEU A 206 -25.10 3.47 -2.25
CA LEU A 206 -24.26 2.99 -1.16
C LEU A 206 -25.14 2.34 -0.11
N VAL A 207 -24.91 1.06 0.18
CA VAL A 207 -25.60 0.30 1.24
C VAL A 207 -24.69 0.30 2.46
N ARG A 208 -25.10 0.98 3.52
CA ARG A 208 -24.42 1.02 4.81
C ARG A 208 -25.04 0.03 5.77
N LEU A 209 -24.20 -0.82 6.34
CA LEU A 209 -24.57 -1.84 7.32
C LEU A 209 -24.19 -1.35 8.71
N VAL A 210 -25.11 -1.37 9.64
CA VAL A 210 -24.95 -0.84 11.00
C VAL A 210 -25.25 -1.93 12.02
N ASP A 211 -24.39 -2.07 13.02
CA ASP A 211 -24.53 -3.04 14.10
C ASP A 211 -25.47 -2.57 15.23
N LYS A 212 -25.66 -3.42 16.25
CA LYS A 212 -26.49 -3.12 17.43
C LYS A 212 -25.91 -2.01 18.31
N GLN A 213 -24.62 -1.69 18.18
CA GLN A 213 -23.91 -0.60 18.87
C GLN A 213 -23.89 0.70 18.05
N GLU A 214 -24.67 0.76 16.95
CA GLU A 214 -24.75 1.92 16.04
C GLU A 214 -23.43 2.20 15.26
N LYS A 215 -22.51 1.25 15.27
CA LYS A 215 -21.26 1.34 14.51
C LYS A 215 -21.49 0.87 13.07
N VAL A 216 -20.88 1.58 12.12
CA VAL A 216 -20.87 1.17 10.71
C VAL A 216 -19.96 -0.05 10.55
N ILE A 217 -20.53 -1.17 10.15
CA ILE A 217 -19.83 -2.41 9.87
C ILE A 217 -19.15 -2.34 8.50
N LYS A 218 -19.93 -2.01 7.48
CA LYS A 218 -19.47 -1.95 6.09
C LYS A 218 -20.35 -1.01 5.26
N THR A 219 -19.76 -0.43 4.20
CA THR A 219 -20.51 0.24 3.15
C THR A 219 -20.20 -0.45 1.82
N VAL A 220 -21.22 -0.91 1.12
CA VAL A 220 -21.10 -1.66 -0.14
C VAL A 220 -21.76 -0.88 -1.26
N ARG A 221 -21.15 -0.86 -2.43
CA ARG A 221 -21.74 -0.28 -3.63
C ARG A 221 -22.80 -1.21 -4.19
N LEU A 222 -24.01 -0.70 -4.43
CA LEU A 222 -25.13 -1.40 -5.04
C LEU A 222 -25.44 -0.75 -6.40
N SER A 223 -25.48 -1.55 -7.44
CA SER A 223 -25.97 -1.13 -8.75
C SER A 223 -27.45 -1.50 -8.88
N LYS A 224 -28.32 -0.53 -9.13
CA LYS A 224 -29.76 -0.72 -9.37
C LYS A 224 -30.03 -0.70 -10.88
N ARG A 225 -30.69 -1.75 -11.39
CA ARG A 225 -31.17 -1.87 -12.78
C ARG A 225 -32.64 -1.64 -12.91
#